data_8c6cc45137bfcf9f61da194bcd3beac9
#
_entry.id   8c6cc45137bfcf9f61da194bcd3beac9
#
_cell.length_a   1.000
_cell.length_b   1.000
_cell.length_c   1.000
_cell.angle_alpha   90.00
_cell.angle_beta   90.00
_cell.angle_gamma   90.00
#
_symmetry.space_group_name_H-M   'P 1'
#
loop_
_entity.id
_entity.type
_entity.pdbx_description
1 polymer ?
#
loop_
_entity_poly.entity_id
_entity_poly.type
_entity_poly.pdbx_seq_one_letter_code
_entity_poly.pdbx_strand_id
1 'polypeptide(L)'
;MKCRRKYVLIFAAVILALLLMCANTIAVSFVPEDRLMSEYNFDKANENGEIYAAITDLQYAQDTFETLLISGWTAHLNANDTLKARVILKGEKRSYASVPCELKLKKQVNRLFNTQANSAFNIYVSTLNMKNGNYDVYVETSCEDKVLALSY
;
A
#
# COMPACT_ATOMS: atom_id res chain seq x y z
N MET A 1 -7.09 -18.09 52.08
CA MET A 1 -7.76 -17.42 50.96
C MET A 1 -6.99 -16.32 50.25
N LYS A 2 -6.04 -15.58 50.87
CA LYS A 2 -5.24 -14.51 50.24
C LYS A 2 -4.29 -14.99 49.11
N CYS A 3 -3.73 -16.20 49.24
CA CYS A 3 -2.78 -16.74 48.27
C CYS A 3 -3.42 -17.02 46.89
N ARG A 4 -4.62 -17.61 46.86
CA ARG A 4 -5.34 -17.89 45.61
C ARG A 4 -5.63 -16.63 44.76
N ARG A 5 -6.00 -15.51 45.41
CA ARG A 5 -6.27 -14.24 44.70
C ARG A 5 -5.03 -13.67 44.00
N LYS A 6 -3.84 -13.79 44.59
CA LYS A 6 -2.59 -13.32 43.96
C LYS A 6 -2.28 -14.11 42.68
N TYR A 7 -2.42 -15.43 42.69
CA TYR A 7 -2.17 -16.24 41.49
C TYR A 7 -3.18 -15.96 40.38
N VAL A 8 -4.45 -15.74 40.70
CA VAL A 8 -5.47 -15.38 39.73
C VAL A 8 -5.15 -14.03 39.07
N LEU A 9 -4.71 -13.01 39.86
CA LEU A 9 -4.32 -11.71 39.31
C LEU A 9 -3.08 -11.78 38.44
N ILE A 10 -2.06 -12.56 38.82
CA ILE A 10 -0.86 -12.77 38.02
C ILE A 10 -1.23 -13.49 36.71
N PHE A 11 -2.04 -14.53 36.77
CA PHE A 11 -2.48 -15.25 35.59
C PHE A 11 -3.29 -14.36 34.62
N ALA A 12 -4.21 -13.55 35.15
CA ALA A 12 -4.97 -12.58 34.36
C ALA A 12 -4.07 -11.52 33.71
N ALA A 13 -3.06 -11.03 34.43
CA ALA A 13 -2.09 -10.06 33.90
C ALA A 13 -1.24 -10.67 32.78
N VAL A 14 -0.82 -11.93 32.92
CA VAL A 14 -0.06 -12.64 31.88
C VAL A 14 -0.92 -12.83 30.62
N ILE A 15 -2.17 -13.28 30.77
CA ILE A 15 -3.09 -13.41 29.64
C ILE A 15 -3.31 -12.08 28.95
N LEU A 16 -3.54 -11.01 29.72
CA LEU A 16 -3.74 -9.67 29.15
C LEU A 16 -2.50 -9.21 28.39
N ALA A 17 -1.31 -9.44 28.93
CA ALA A 17 -0.06 -9.10 28.25
C ALA A 17 0.10 -9.90 26.94
N LEU A 18 -0.21 -11.18 26.93
CA LEU A 18 -0.18 -12.01 25.72
C LEU A 18 -1.21 -11.54 24.70
N LEU A 19 -2.41 -11.19 25.09
CA LEU A 19 -3.43 -10.65 24.20
C LEU A 19 -3.00 -9.31 23.59
N LEU A 20 -2.36 -8.44 24.39
CA LEU A 20 -1.83 -7.16 23.87
C LEU A 20 -0.69 -7.39 22.88
N MET A 21 0.20 -8.35 23.12
CA MET A 21 1.28 -8.70 22.20
C MET A 21 0.75 -9.28 20.87
N CYS A 22 -0.35 -10.02 20.91
CA CYS A 22 -0.97 -10.62 19.72
C CYS A 22 -1.97 -9.70 19.02
N ALA A 23 -2.38 -8.60 19.64
CA ALA A 23 -3.47 -7.74 19.14
C ALA A 23 -3.21 -7.24 17.73
N ASN A 24 -1.99 -6.81 17.43
CA ASN A 24 -1.63 -6.35 16.09
C ASN A 24 -1.68 -7.47 15.06
N THR A 25 -1.15 -8.65 15.38
CA THR A 25 -1.19 -9.84 14.50
C THR A 25 -2.63 -10.25 14.23
N ILE A 26 -3.49 -10.22 15.26
CA ILE A 26 -4.92 -10.52 15.13
C ILE A 26 -5.59 -9.45 14.25
N ALA A 27 -5.32 -8.16 14.47
CA ALA A 27 -5.89 -7.09 13.67
C ALA A 27 -5.51 -7.22 12.19
N VAL A 28 -4.23 -7.50 11.90
CA VAL A 28 -3.75 -7.72 10.53
C VAL A 28 -4.45 -8.90 9.85
N SER A 29 -4.81 -9.97 10.58
CA SER A 29 -5.50 -11.12 10.00
C SER A 29 -6.94 -10.82 9.51
N PHE A 30 -7.52 -9.72 9.95
CA PHE A 30 -8.83 -9.26 9.49
C PHE A 30 -8.75 -8.22 8.36
N VAL A 31 -7.55 -7.75 8.01
CA VAL A 31 -7.39 -6.82 6.87
C VAL A 31 -7.67 -7.57 5.58
N PRO A 32 -8.51 -7.02 4.68
CA PRO A 32 -8.70 -7.61 3.35
C PRO A 32 -7.37 -7.78 2.61
N GLU A 33 -7.19 -8.90 1.92
CA GLU A 33 -5.93 -9.24 1.24
C GLU A 33 -5.52 -8.18 0.20
N ASP A 34 -6.47 -7.57 -0.48
CA ASP A 34 -6.26 -6.51 -1.45
C ASP A 34 -5.77 -5.19 -0.85
N ARG A 35 -5.83 -5.04 0.48
CA ARG A 35 -5.33 -3.87 1.22
C ARG A 35 -4.03 -4.13 1.97
N LEU A 36 -3.58 -5.37 2.07
CA LEU A 36 -2.34 -5.71 2.76
C LEU A 36 -1.13 -5.22 1.96
N MET A 37 -0.19 -4.62 2.68
CA MET A 37 1.12 -4.28 2.16
C MET A 37 2.09 -5.44 2.39
N SER A 38 2.84 -5.82 1.37
CA SER A 38 3.89 -6.84 1.46
C SER A 38 5.27 -6.19 1.52
N GLU A 39 6.21 -6.78 2.27
CA GLU A 39 7.61 -6.33 2.20
C GLU A 39 8.10 -6.46 0.74
N TYR A 40 8.77 -5.42 0.27
CA TYR A 40 9.22 -5.28 -1.10
C TYR A 40 10.70 -4.92 -1.15
N ASN A 41 11.45 -5.65 -1.95
CA ASN A 41 12.84 -5.29 -2.22
C ASN A 41 12.85 -4.26 -3.36
N PHE A 42 13.10 -3.01 -3.00
CA PHE A 42 13.14 -1.91 -3.96
C PHE A 42 14.51 -1.90 -4.65
N ASP A 43 14.68 -2.73 -5.65
CA ASP A 43 15.73 -2.52 -6.63
C ASP A 43 15.29 -1.36 -7.54
N LYS A 44 16.18 -0.42 -7.77
CA LYS A 44 15.88 0.75 -8.62
C LYS A 44 15.29 0.25 -9.94
N ALA A 45 13.98 0.28 -10.05
CA ALA A 45 13.30 0.04 -11.30
C ALA A 45 13.78 1.09 -12.31
N ASN A 46 13.97 0.67 -13.53
CA ASN A 46 14.42 1.57 -14.58
C ASN A 46 13.52 2.78 -14.67
N GLU A 47 14.06 3.96 -14.39
CA GLU A 47 13.41 5.23 -14.68
C GLU A 47 13.38 5.41 -16.20
N ASN A 48 12.46 4.77 -16.86
CA ASN A 48 12.23 4.98 -18.29
C ASN A 48 11.32 6.19 -18.46
N GLY A 49 11.83 7.25 -19.07
CA GLY A 49 11.17 8.52 -19.26
C GLY A 49 9.92 8.53 -20.16
N GLU A 50 9.31 7.39 -20.42
CA GLU A 50 8.09 7.25 -21.23
C GLU A 50 6.82 7.17 -20.38
N ILE A 51 6.94 7.14 -19.05
CA ILE A 51 5.80 7.10 -18.13
C ILE A 51 5.70 8.39 -17.36
N TYR A 52 4.47 8.89 -17.31
CA TYR A 52 4.08 10.03 -16.50
C TYR A 52 3.11 9.52 -15.43
N ALA A 53 3.33 9.89 -14.18
CA ALA A 53 2.40 9.62 -13.11
C ALA A 53 2.30 10.81 -12.16
N ALA A 54 1.18 10.91 -11.48
CA ALA A 54 1.04 11.82 -10.37
C ALA A 54 0.07 11.25 -9.34
N ILE A 55 0.41 11.42 -8.07
CA ILE A 55 -0.53 11.26 -6.97
C ILE A 55 -1.32 12.54 -6.85
N THR A 56 -2.63 12.44 -6.92
CA THR A 56 -3.53 13.60 -6.85
C THR A 56 -4.16 13.77 -5.49
N ASP A 57 -4.20 12.71 -4.71
CA ASP A 57 -4.80 12.74 -3.38
C ASP A 57 -4.22 11.62 -2.49
N LEU A 58 -4.02 11.95 -1.22
CA LEU A 58 -3.52 11.05 -0.20
C LEU A 58 -4.31 11.31 1.08
N GLN A 59 -5.17 10.36 1.43
CA GLN A 59 -6.06 10.47 2.58
C GLN A 59 -5.83 9.34 3.55
N TYR A 60 -5.65 9.68 4.82
CA TYR A 60 -5.60 8.70 5.90
C TYR A 60 -6.99 8.58 6.54
N ALA A 61 -7.57 7.40 6.43
CA ALA A 61 -8.81 7.08 7.11
C ALA A 61 -8.49 6.50 8.50
N GLN A 62 -9.02 7.13 9.54
CA GLN A 62 -8.96 6.59 10.91
C GLN A 62 -10.00 5.49 11.06
N ASP A 63 -9.89 4.45 10.25
CA ASP A 63 -10.68 3.23 10.38
C ASP A 63 -9.92 2.17 11.20
N THR A 64 -10.58 1.03 11.44
CA THR A 64 -10.02 -0.08 12.21
C THR A 64 -8.74 -0.65 11.57
N PHE A 65 -8.51 -0.41 10.29
CA PHE A 65 -7.40 -0.98 9.52
C PHE A 65 -6.30 0.04 9.22
N GLU A 66 -6.38 1.25 9.79
CA GLU A 66 -5.42 2.33 9.50
C GLU A 66 -5.22 2.50 8.00
N THR A 67 -6.32 2.66 7.27
CA THR A 67 -6.32 2.67 5.82
C THR A 67 -5.79 3.99 5.27
N LEU A 68 -4.83 3.88 4.36
CA LEU A 68 -4.35 4.98 3.52
C LEU A 68 -4.97 4.84 2.13
N LEU A 69 -5.69 5.86 1.67
CA LEU A 69 -6.17 5.98 0.30
C LEU A 69 -5.17 6.79 -0.50
N ILE A 70 -4.67 6.21 -1.58
CA ILE A 70 -3.76 6.85 -2.51
C ILE A 70 -4.42 6.87 -3.88
N SER A 71 -4.73 8.08 -4.36
CA SER A 71 -5.38 8.30 -5.64
C SER A 71 -4.43 9.01 -6.60
N GLY A 72 -4.48 8.63 -7.86
CA GLY A 72 -3.61 9.22 -8.85
C GLY A 72 -3.94 8.80 -10.27
N TRP A 73 -2.99 9.08 -11.14
CA TRP A 73 -3.03 8.65 -12.51
C TRP A 73 -1.63 8.30 -13.01
N THR A 74 -1.58 7.48 -14.02
CA THR A 74 -0.37 7.15 -14.75
C THR A 74 -0.70 7.11 -16.25
N ALA A 75 0.23 7.55 -17.09
CA ALA A 75 0.08 7.53 -18.53
C ALA A 75 1.36 7.02 -19.17
N HIS A 76 1.19 6.14 -20.14
CA HIS A 76 2.26 5.64 -20.99
C HIS A 76 2.00 6.10 -22.42
N LEU A 77 2.98 6.73 -23.07
CA LEU A 77 2.79 7.40 -24.35
C LEU A 77 2.42 6.45 -25.51
N ASN A 78 2.74 5.17 -25.40
CA ASN A 78 2.55 4.20 -26.47
C ASN A 78 1.80 2.93 -26.06
N ALA A 79 1.18 2.91 -24.85
CA ALA A 79 0.46 1.73 -24.42
C ALA A 79 -1.00 1.75 -24.88
N ASN A 80 -1.37 0.72 -25.62
CA ASN A 80 -2.77 0.41 -25.93
C ASN A 80 -3.35 -0.62 -24.97
N ASP A 81 -2.57 -1.08 -24.00
CA ASP A 81 -2.89 -2.22 -23.15
C ASP A 81 -3.37 -1.85 -21.76
N THR A 82 -3.95 -2.84 -21.09
CA THR A 82 -4.43 -2.69 -19.70
C THR A 82 -3.24 -2.56 -18.76
N LEU A 83 -3.01 -1.35 -18.29
CA LEU A 83 -1.99 -1.08 -17.29
C LEU A 83 -2.50 -1.50 -15.90
N LYS A 84 -1.59 -2.07 -15.11
CA LYS A 84 -1.79 -2.25 -13.67
C LYS A 84 -0.87 -1.30 -12.94
N ALA A 85 -1.34 -0.76 -11.82
CA ALA A 85 -0.54 0.06 -10.95
C ALA A 85 -0.49 -0.52 -9.54
N ARG A 86 0.63 -0.35 -8.87
CA ARG A 86 0.76 -0.56 -7.42
C ARG A 86 1.50 0.60 -6.78
N VAL A 87 1.24 0.82 -5.51
CA VAL A 87 1.97 1.80 -4.71
C VAL A 87 3.10 1.09 -3.97
N ILE A 88 4.25 1.73 -3.96
CA ILE A 88 5.40 1.32 -3.17
C ILE A 88 5.68 2.42 -2.15
N LEU A 89 5.74 2.05 -0.88
CA LEU A 89 6.14 2.90 0.22
C LEU A 89 7.59 2.55 0.59
N LYS A 90 8.53 3.42 0.24
CA LYS A 90 9.96 3.22 0.43
C LYS A 90 10.44 3.92 1.68
N GLY A 91 10.83 3.17 2.68
CA GLY A 91 11.50 3.67 3.88
C GLY A 91 13.01 3.46 3.82
N GLU A 92 13.72 3.99 4.81
CA GLU A 92 15.19 3.85 4.91
C GLU A 92 15.66 2.39 4.99
N LYS A 93 14.93 1.54 5.71
CA LYS A 93 15.33 0.16 6.00
C LYS A 93 14.45 -0.88 5.34
N ARG A 94 13.20 -0.53 5.05
CA ARG A 94 12.20 -1.45 4.51
C ARG A 94 11.31 -0.72 3.54
N SER A 95 10.91 -1.43 2.52
CA SER A 95 9.92 -0.97 1.57
C SER A 95 8.74 -1.93 1.56
N TYR A 96 7.58 -1.40 1.23
CA TYR A 96 6.33 -2.15 1.19
C TYR A 96 5.62 -1.85 -0.12
N ALA A 97 4.99 -2.86 -0.70
CA ALA A 97 4.21 -2.71 -1.92
C ALA A 97 2.77 -3.17 -1.73
N SER A 98 1.85 -2.45 -2.34
CA SER A 98 0.45 -2.85 -2.43
C SER A 98 0.25 -3.98 -3.44
N VAL A 99 -0.89 -4.63 -3.37
CA VAL A 99 -1.35 -5.50 -4.46
C VAL A 99 -1.56 -4.64 -5.72
N PRO A 100 -1.15 -5.10 -6.91
CA PRO A 100 -1.42 -4.39 -8.15
C PRO A 100 -2.92 -4.26 -8.41
N CYS A 101 -3.38 -3.06 -8.78
CA CYS A 101 -4.75 -2.81 -9.17
C CYS A 101 -4.87 -2.46 -10.65
N GLU A 102 -6.03 -2.74 -11.24
CA GLU A 102 -6.36 -2.32 -12.59
C GLU A 102 -6.68 -0.82 -12.62
N LEU A 103 -6.23 -0.16 -13.67
CA LEU A 103 -6.48 1.27 -13.87
C LEU A 103 -7.88 1.51 -14.43
N LYS A 104 -8.45 2.67 -14.08
CA LYS A 104 -9.74 3.13 -14.58
C LYS A 104 -9.55 4.22 -15.64
N LEU A 105 -10.52 4.35 -16.53
CA LEU A 105 -10.49 5.36 -17.57
C LEU A 105 -10.55 6.79 -16.97
N LYS A 106 -9.59 7.65 -17.32
CA LYS A 106 -9.59 9.08 -16.99
C LYS A 106 -9.47 9.90 -18.26
N LYS A 107 -10.59 10.30 -18.82
CA LYS A 107 -10.69 11.01 -20.12
C LYS A 107 -9.77 12.21 -20.25
N GLN A 108 -9.55 12.98 -19.17
CA GLN A 108 -8.69 14.16 -19.18
C GLN A 108 -7.22 13.79 -19.40
N VAL A 109 -6.73 12.75 -18.70
CA VAL A 109 -5.36 12.26 -18.84
C VAL A 109 -5.15 11.69 -20.23
N ASN A 110 -6.10 10.87 -20.69
CA ASN A 110 -6.05 10.26 -22.00
C ASN A 110 -5.99 11.31 -23.14
N ARG A 111 -6.68 12.42 -23.01
CA ARG A 111 -6.61 13.54 -23.96
C ARG A 111 -5.24 14.23 -23.95
N LEU A 112 -4.66 14.44 -22.78
CA LEU A 112 -3.35 15.12 -22.66
C LEU A 112 -2.22 14.30 -23.24
N PHE A 113 -2.24 12.98 -23.03
CA PHE A 113 -1.16 12.09 -23.46
C PHE A 113 -1.49 11.27 -24.72
N ASN A 114 -2.62 11.58 -25.37
CA ASN A 114 -3.09 10.87 -26.58
C ASN A 114 -3.07 9.34 -26.45
N THR A 115 -3.48 8.84 -25.28
CA THR A 115 -3.54 7.41 -24.97
C THR A 115 -5.00 6.94 -24.87
N GLN A 116 -5.24 5.68 -25.22
CA GLN A 116 -6.53 5.02 -25.02
C GLN A 116 -6.54 4.12 -23.78
N ALA A 117 -5.40 3.92 -23.15
CA ALA A 117 -5.27 3.08 -21.97
C ALA A 117 -5.96 3.69 -20.74
N ASN A 118 -6.44 2.84 -19.84
CA ASN A 118 -6.89 3.27 -18.52
C ASN A 118 -5.72 3.90 -17.76
N SER A 119 -5.99 4.96 -17.01
CA SER A 119 -4.93 5.80 -16.45
C SER A 119 -5.11 6.17 -15.00
N ALA A 120 -6.30 6.06 -14.41
CA ALA A 120 -6.54 6.44 -13.02
C ALA A 120 -6.53 5.23 -12.07
N PHE A 121 -6.00 5.45 -10.88
CA PHE A 121 -6.05 4.47 -9.81
C PHE A 121 -6.55 5.07 -8.50
N ASN A 122 -7.17 4.23 -7.68
CA ASN A 122 -7.47 4.45 -6.27
C ASN A 122 -7.05 3.19 -5.52
N ILE A 123 -5.99 3.29 -4.75
CA ILE A 123 -5.41 2.16 -4.02
C ILE A 123 -5.64 2.40 -2.53
N TYR A 124 -6.27 1.42 -1.89
CA TYR A 124 -6.49 1.39 -0.45
C TYR A 124 -5.47 0.43 0.15
N VAL A 125 -4.65 0.92 1.08
CA VAL A 125 -3.65 0.09 1.77
C VAL A 125 -3.83 0.20 3.27
N SER A 126 -3.62 -0.90 3.98
CA SER A 126 -3.54 -0.90 5.43
C SER A 126 -2.10 -0.70 5.88
N THR A 127 -1.89 0.18 6.84
CA THR A 127 -0.56 0.42 7.42
C THR A 127 -0.28 -0.42 8.67
N LEU A 128 -1.25 -1.23 9.13
CA LEU A 128 -1.14 -2.03 10.35
C LEU A 128 0.04 -3.00 10.39
N ASN A 129 0.43 -3.55 9.25
CA ASN A 129 1.56 -4.48 9.15
C ASN A 129 2.88 -3.79 8.81
N MET A 130 2.88 -2.47 8.70
CA MET A 130 4.07 -1.67 8.43
C MET A 130 4.77 -1.26 9.72
N LYS A 131 6.05 -1.03 9.65
CA LYS A 131 6.79 -0.41 10.76
C LYS A 131 6.63 1.10 10.73
N ASN A 132 6.57 1.71 11.90
CA ASN A 132 6.56 3.17 11.99
C ASN A 132 7.82 3.75 11.36
N GLY A 133 7.65 4.81 10.57
CA GLY A 133 8.74 5.48 9.87
C GLY A 133 8.24 6.49 8.85
N ASN A 134 9.18 7.17 8.23
CA ASN A 134 8.92 8.02 7.08
C ASN A 134 9.07 7.18 5.82
N TYR A 135 8.15 7.37 4.89
CA TYR A 135 8.10 6.64 3.63
C TYR A 135 7.92 7.60 2.47
N ASP A 136 8.77 7.43 1.47
CA ASP A 136 8.56 8.05 0.16
C ASP A 136 7.56 7.19 -0.63
N VAL A 137 6.67 7.83 -1.37
CA VAL A 137 5.62 7.15 -2.13
C VAL A 137 6.05 7.04 -3.58
N TYR A 138 6.03 5.82 -4.10
CA TYR A 138 6.31 5.54 -5.51
C TYR A 138 5.10 4.84 -6.13
N VAL A 139 4.88 5.10 -7.40
CA VAL A 139 3.90 4.37 -8.21
C VAL A 139 4.66 3.52 -9.20
N GLU A 140 4.42 2.24 -9.14
CA GLU A 140 4.93 1.28 -10.13
C GLU A 140 3.80 0.93 -11.08
N THR A 141 4.05 1.03 -12.36
CA THR A 141 3.14 0.58 -13.41
C THR A 141 3.74 -0.58 -14.17
N SER A 142 2.93 -1.57 -14.46
CA SER A 142 3.31 -2.69 -15.31
C SER A 142 2.52 -2.65 -16.61
N CYS A 143 3.24 -2.76 -17.71
CA CYS A 143 2.67 -2.99 -19.02
C CYS A 143 3.40 -4.20 -19.60
N GLU A 144 2.65 -5.27 -19.88
CA GLU A 144 3.13 -6.57 -20.43
C GLU A 144 4.31 -7.13 -19.64
N ASP A 145 5.30 -6.98 -19.32
CA ASP A 145 6.42 -7.50 -18.52
C ASP A 145 7.41 -6.40 -18.11
N LYS A 146 7.09 -5.15 -18.40
CA LYS A 146 7.94 -4.01 -18.03
C LYS A 146 7.40 -3.37 -16.75
N VAL A 147 8.21 -3.37 -15.73
CA VAL A 147 7.96 -2.70 -14.46
C VAL A 147 8.63 -1.33 -14.49
N LEU A 148 7.89 -0.28 -14.19
CA LEU A 148 8.35 1.09 -14.19
C LEU A 148 7.95 1.73 -12.86
N ALA A 149 8.91 2.24 -12.11
CA ALA A 149 8.65 2.92 -10.83
C ALA A 149 8.88 4.43 -11.01
N LEU A 150 7.94 5.22 -10.50
CA LEU A 150 8.03 6.68 -10.48
C LEU A 150 7.98 7.18 -9.05
N SER A 151 8.83 8.14 -8.70
CA SER A 151 8.74 8.82 -7.41
C SER A 151 7.72 9.95 -7.48
N TYR A 152 7.07 10.15 -6.36
CA TYR A 152 6.22 11.31 -6.10
C TYR A 152 6.92 12.26 -5.15
#